data_e5f5e95b78fed2ff656f9ee777dc1b9a
#
_entry.id   e5f5e95b78fed2ff656f9ee777dc1b9a
#
_cell.length_a   1.000
_cell.length_b   1.000
_cell.length_c   1.000
_cell.angle_alpha   90.00
_cell.angle_beta   90.00
_cell.angle_gamma   90.00
#
_symmetry.space_group_name_H-M   'P 1'
#
loop_
_entity.id
_entity.type
_entity.pdbx_description
1 polymer ?
#
loop_
_entity_poly.entity_id
_entity_poly.type
_entity_poly.pdbx_seq_one_letter_code
_entity_poly.pdbx_strand_id
1 'polypeptide(L)'
;LRNVYKFASALILSAAVVVVALVYVNSSAAAAQGGPTIAKDSVQMRAFTFSSYKGSYDTFSWAPLINFRVNGPIPSGGQLYVEYTVPGAPAVKFDCSTEETPADRWWKTECGGRDGIPEEKGTTYTGPFSFAIKMRNELAGSDTTLFTGKAKIAKVHSNEIKTGKFANHFVYYVDHDWNLPIGYVYYTQDDLKGWDRPILNVAFWVRGEAVNLDPHLFYKGAEVGRIMYQGEQVGKASCESDVENNTTNFVDEKDAPQKAKWSRVVCSFNNVRGWDRSGEEPGMFGALYQLDKNPGEYELKVLWNNKLARSVKFNVPAGGKLDTSLAASNKLGTERLIVPVTIIGDQDGTWDKAAWKTDAFYGNPLTGFTAAP
;
A
#
# COMPACT_ATOMS: atom_id res chain seq x y z
N LEU A 1 19.72 -47.49 -54.06
CA LEU A 1 19.51 -46.06 -53.80
C LEU A 1 18.18 -45.75 -53.09
N ARG A 2 17.12 -46.57 -53.28
CA ARG A 2 15.77 -46.30 -52.69
C ARG A 2 15.65 -46.64 -51.19
N ASN A 3 16.55 -47.47 -50.65
CA ASN A 3 16.52 -47.89 -49.24
C ASN A 3 17.33 -47.00 -48.29
N VAL A 4 18.24 -46.18 -48.79
CA VAL A 4 19.05 -45.25 -47.98
C VAL A 4 18.23 -44.06 -47.50
N TYR A 5 17.29 -43.58 -48.31
CA TYR A 5 16.43 -42.45 -47.94
C TYR A 5 15.39 -42.79 -46.88
N LYS A 6 14.98 -44.05 -46.73
CA LYS A 6 14.02 -44.44 -45.67
C LYS A 6 14.64 -44.45 -44.28
N PHE A 7 15.95 -44.76 -44.19
CA PHE A 7 16.65 -44.75 -42.90
C PHE A 7 16.99 -43.31 -42.45
N ALA A 8 17.32 -42.43 -43.36
CA ALA A 8 17.62 -41.04 -43.01
C ALA A 8 16.37 -40.28 -42.52
N SER A 9 15.19 -40.53 -43.08
CA SER A 9 13.93 -39.91 -42.65
C SER A 9 13.47 -40.38 -41.28
N ALA A 10 13.72 -41.64 -40.92
CA ALA A 10 13.37 -42.15 -39.58
C ALA A 10 14.27 -41.60 -38.46
N LEU A 11 15.56 -41.36 -38.77
CA LEU A 11 16.50 -40.79 -37.79
C LEU A 11 16.24 -39.29 -37.54
N ILE A 12 15.80 -38.55 -38.56
CA ILE A 12 15.49 -37.11 -38.40
C ILE A 12 14.18 -36.92 -37.63
N LEU A 13 13.17 -37.79 -37.80
CA LEU A 13 11.94 -37.73 -37.03
C LEU A 13 12.17 -38.06 -35.53
N SER A 14 13.04 -39.04 -35.24
CA SER A 14 13.36 -39.40 -33.84
C SER A 14 14.15 -38.30 -33.11
N ALA A 15 15.05 -37.61 -33.83
CA ALA A 15 15.80 -36.50 -33.25
C ALA A 15 14.88 -35.26 -32.97
N ALA A 16 13.92 -34.99 -33.87
CA ALA A 16 12.98 -33.89 -33.70
C ALA A 16 12.03 -34.11 -32.50
N VAL A 17 11.57 -35.35 -32.27
CA VAL A 17 10.68 -35.68 -31.15
C VAL A 17 11.43 -35.60 -29.83
N VAL A 18 12.70 -36.01 -29.76
CA VAL A 18 13.52 -35.90 -28.54
C VAL A 18 13.84 -34.44 -28.22
N VAL A 19 14.10 -33.59 -29.21
CA VAL A 19 14.36 -32.16 -28.99
C VAL A 19 13.09 -31.45 -28.53
N VAL A 20 11.93 -31.76 -29.10
CA VAL A 20 10.65 -31.17 -28.66
C VAL A 20 10.29 -31.66 -27.24
N ALA A 21 10.53 -32.93 -26.91
CA ALA A 21 10.31 -33.43 -25.56
C ALA A 21 11.28 -32.80 -24.54
N LEU A 22 12.54 -32.59 -24.91
CA LEU A 22 13.53 -31.91 -24.07
C LEU A 22 13.20 -30.41 -23.87
N VAL A 23 12.65 -29.75 -24.87
CA VAL A 23 12.19 -28.35 -24.74
C VAL A 23 10.93 -28.28 -23.87
N TYR A 24 9.99 -29.22 -24.01
CA TYR A 24 8.81 -29.27 -23.11
C TYR A 24 9.15 -29.67 -21.67
N VAL A 25 10.13 -30.54 -21.45
CA VAL A 25 10.56 -30.91 -20.11
C VAL A 25 11.38 -29.77 -19.45
N ASN A 26 12.14 -28.98 -20.24
CA ASN A 26 12.88 -27.83 -19.70
C ASN A 26 11.98 -26.59 -19.48
N SER A 27 10.83 -26.48 -20.14
CA SER A 27 9.88 -25.41 -19.84
C SER A 27 9.02 -25.67 -18.60
N SER A 28 8.99 -26.91 -18.10
CA SER A 28 8.34 -27.22 -16.81
C SER A 28 9.32 -27.29 -15.62
N ALA A 29 10.63 -27.16 -15.86
CA ALA A 29 11.66 -27.04 -14.81
C ALA A 29 12.00 -25.55 -14.49
N ALA A 30 11.23 -24.61 -15.04
CA ALA A 30 11.38 -23.20 -14.69
C ALA A 30 10.61 -22.89 -13.40
N ALA A 31 11.34 -22.42 -12.46
CA ALA A 31 10.96 -21.90 -11.18
C ALA A 31 10.73 -22.97 -10.10
N ALA A 32 11.80 -23.27 -9.37
CA ALA A 32 11.69 -23.37 -7.94
C ALA A 32 11.10 -22.01 -7.48
N GLN A 33 9.77 -21.87 -7.58
CA GLN A 33 9.05 -20.71 -7.07
C GLN A 33 9.35 -20.69 -5.59
N GLY A 34 10.09 -19.69 -5.15
CA GLY A 34 10.25 -19.42 -3.73
C GLY A 34 8.85 -19.45 -3.12
N GLY A 35 8.72 -19.94 -1.88
CA GLY A 35 7.43 -19.96 -1.19
C GLY A 35 6.78 -18.58 -1.17
N PRO A 36 5.52 -18.47 -0.73
CA PRO A 36 4.79 -17.20 -0.70
C PRO A 36 5.54 -16.16 0.14
N THR A 37 5.50 -14.93 -0.31
CA THR A 37 6.12 -13.78 0.35
C THR A 37 5.10 -12.67 0.58
N ILE A 38 5.24 -11.93 1.67
CA ILE A 38 4.39 -10.77 1.95
C ILE A 38 4.95 -9.55 1.23
N ALA A 39 4.10 -8.86 0.47
CA ALA A 39 4.41 -7.52 -0.06
C ALA A 39 4.38 -6.53 1.11
N LYS A 40 5.55 -6.16 1.61
CA LYS A 40 5.72 -5.38 2.84
C LYS A 40 4.96 -4.05 2.82
N ASP A 41 4.91 -3.36 1.67
CA ASP A 41 4.19 -2.10 1.48
C ASP A 41 2.67 -2.23 1.51
N SER A 42 2.16 -3.46 1.39
CA SER A 42 0.73 -3.74 1.39
C SER A 42 0.17 -4.09 2.77
N VAL A 43 1.05 -4.30 3.76
CA VAL A 43 0.61 -4.61 5.13
C VAL A 43 -0.07 -3.38 5.72
N GLN A 44 -1.32 -3.55 6.10
CA GLN A 44 -2.14 -2.53 6.74
C GLN A 44 -2.75 -3.11 8.00
N MET A 45 -2.64 -2.39 9.09
CA MET A 45 -3.19 -2.81 10.38
C MET A 45 -4.15 -1.74 10.90
N ARG A 46 -5.29 -2.19 11.42
CA ARG A 46 -6.28 -1.40 12.12
C ARG A 46 -6.60 -2.04 13.45
N ALA A 47 -7.16 -1.29 14.37
CA ALA A 47 -7.71 -1.83 15.59
C ALA A 47 -9.22 -1.99 15.44
N PHE A 48 -9.71 -3.22 15.42
CA PHE A 48 -11.14 -3.47 15.50
C PHE A 48 -11.56 -3.31 16.97
N THR A 49 -12.46 -2.35 17.24
CA THR A 49 -12.93 -2.05 18.61
C THR A 49 -14.24 -2.79 18.86
N PHE A 50 -14.28 -3.61 19.91
CA PHE A 50 -15.52 -4.24 20.37
C PHE A 50 -16.27 -3.30 21.29
N SER A 51 -17.50 -2.99 20.94
CA SER A 51 -18.40 -2.13 21.71
C SER A 51 -19.83 -2.61 21.63
N SER A 52 -20.66 -2.28 22.62
CA SER A 52 -22.09 -2.52 22.59
C SER A 52 -22.86 -1.27 23.00
N TYR A 53 -24.14 -1.27 22.68
CA TYR A 53 -25.09 -0.28 23.13
C TYR A 53 -26.25 -0.93 23.89
N LYS A 54 -26.33 -0.66 25.20
CA LYS A 54 -27.44 -1.10 26.07
C LYS A 54 -27.95 0.08 26.90
N GLY A 55 -28.33 1.19 26.22
CA GLY A 55 -28.65 2.46 26.88
C GLY A 55 -27.42 3.35 27.10
N SER A 56 -26.22 2.76 27.16
CA SER A 56 -24.91 3.43 27.09
C SER A 56 -24.04 2.76 26.04
N TYR A 57 -23.07 3.51 25.50
CA TYR A 57 -22.01 2.95 24.66
C TYR A 57 -20.87 2.47 25.53
N ASP A 58 -20.60 1.20 25.55
CA ASP A 58 -19.50 0.62 26.31
C ASP A 58 -18.51 -0.05 25.34
N THR A 59 -17.25 0.40 25.42
CA THR A 59 -16.13 -0.19 24.70
C THR A 59 -15.43 -1.20 25.61
N PHE A 60 -15.34 -2.45 25.16
CA PHE A 60 -14.79 -3.55 25.97
C PHE A 60 -13.32 -3.79 25.69
N SER A 61 -12.97 -3.99 24.42
CA SER A 61 -11.66 -4.46 24.02
C SER A 61 -11.39 -4.11 22.55
N TRP A 62 -10.23 -4.50 22.07
CA TRP A 62 -9.88 -4.42 20.66
C TRP A 62 -9.14 -5.69 20.20
N ALA A 63 -9.13 -5.92 18.90
CA ALA A 63 -8.30 -6.93 18.24
C ALA A 63 -7.74 -6.36 16.94
N PRO A 64 -6.57 -6.84 16.46
CA PRO A 64 -6.03 -6.39 15.19
C PRO A 64 -6.87 -6.87 14.01
N LEU A 65 -7.03 -5.99 13.02
CA LEU A 65 -7.49 -6.31 11.68
C LEU A 65 -6.34 -6.01 10.74
N ILE A 66 -5.87 -7.03 10.01
CA ILE A 66 -4.67 -6.93 9.20
C ILE A 66 -4.99 -7.35 7.77
N ASN A 67 -4.69 -6.48 6.82
CA ASN A 67 -4.80 -6.73 5.39
C ASN A 67 -3.42 -6.71 4.76
N PHE A 68 -3.17 -7.59 3.78
CA PHE A 68 -1.91 -7.64 3.04
C PHE A 68 -2.04 -8.40 1.73
N ARG A 69 -1.04 -8.24 0.86
CA ARG A 69 -0.89 -9.01 -0.36
C ARG A 69 0.17 -10.09 -0.18
N VAL A 70 -0.12 -11.27 -0.73
CA VAL A 70 0.83 -12.38 -0.82
C VAL A 70 1.24 -12.56 -2.28
N ASN A 71 2.54 -12.52 -2.54
CA ASN A 71 3.12 -12.81 -3.84
C ASN A 71 3.59 -14.26 -3.88
N GLY A 72 3.37 -14.91 -5.01
CA GLY A 72 3.69 -16.33 -5.23
C GLY A 72 2.57 -17.27 -4.80
N PRO A 73 2.69 -18.54 -5.17
CA PRO A 73 1.65 -19.52 -4.90
C PRO A 73 1.57 -19.86 -3.41
N ILE A 74 0.37 -19.96 -2.89
CA ILE A 74 0.11 -20.61 -1.61
C ILE A 74 0.06 -22.12 -1.88
N PRO A 75 0.91 -22.94 -1.25
CA PRO A 75 0.94 -24.38 -1.51
C PRO A 75 -0.38 -25.05 -1.07
N SER A 76 -0.70 -26.16 -1.68
CA SER A 76 -1.88 -26.96 -1.29
C SER A 76 -1.81 -27.31 0.20
N GLY A 77 -2.92 -27.11 0.92
CA GLY A 77 -2.99 -27.27 2.38
C GLY A 77 -2.34 -26.13 3.17
N GLY A 78 -1.87 -25.07 2.49
CA GLY A 78 -1.35 -23.88 3.14
C GLY A 78 -2.48 -22.99 3.64
N GLN A 79 -2.43 -22.62 4.93
CA GLN A 79 -3.37 -21.70 5.58
C GLN A 79 -2.60 -20.56 6.22
N LEU A 80 -2.97 -19.34 5.85
CA LEU A 80 -2.41 -18.12 6.45
C LEU A 80 -3.11 -17.82 7.78
N TYR A 81 -2.35 -17.35 8.75
CA TYR A 81 -2.86 -16.91 10.04
C TYR A 81 -1.99 -15.80 10.62
N VAL A 82 -2.53 -15.07 11.58
CA VAL A 82 -1.81 -14.07 12.35
C VAL A 82 -1.70 -14.54 13.80
N GLU A 83 -0.54 -14.30 14.38
CA GLU A 83 -0.29 -14.43 15.79
C GLU A 83 0.11 -13.04 16.34
N TYR A 84 -0.60 -12.52 17.34
CA TYR A 84 -0.21 -11.31 18.01
C TYR A 84 -0.01 -11.50 19.50
N THR A 85 0.88 -10.68 20.06
CA THR A 85 1.26 -10.78 21.47
C THR A 85 1.33 -9.39 22.07
N VAL A 86 0.57 -9.16 23.13
CA VAL A 86 0.68 -7.98 23.99
C VAL A 86 1.49 -8.33 25.24
N PRO A 87 2.26 -7.41 25.84
CA PRO A 87 3.03 -7.67 27.03
C PRO A 87 2.19 -8.25 28.17
N GLY A 88 2.67 -9.32 28.77
CA GLY A 88 2.03 -9.99 29.92
C GLY A 88 0.85 -10.90 29.60
N ALA A 89 0.53 -11.11 28.31
CA ALA A 89 -0.52 -12.03 27.90
C ALA A 89 0.00 -13.10 26.93
N PRO A 90 -0.66 -14.27 26.86
CA PRO A 90 -0.33 -15.30 25.90
C PRO A 90 -0.61 -14.79 24.46
N ALA A 91 0.11 -15.38 23.49
CA ALA A 91 -0.13 -15.10 22.09
C ALA A 91 -1.53 -15.53 21.66
N VAL A 92 -2.19 -14.69 20.86
CA VAL A 92 -3.50 -14.97 20.28
C VAL A 92 -3.33 -15.24 18.79
N LYS A 93 -3.95 -16.32 18.31
CA LYS A 93 -3.92 -16.75 16.91
C LYS A 93 -5.31 -16.67 16.30
N PHE A 94 -5.36 -16.26 15.03
CA PHE A 94 -6.58 -16.24 14.22
C PHE A 94 -6.25 -16.43 12.75
N ASP A 95 -7.12 -17.14 12.06
CA ASP A 95 -6.95 -17.47 10.66
C ASP A 95 -7.27 -16.28 9.75
N CYS A 96 -6.74 -16.34 8.55
CA CYS A 96 -6.95 -15.34 7.51
C CYS A 96 -7.90 -15.88 6.44
N SER A 97 -8.73 -15.00 5.89
CA SER A 97 -9.44 -15.20 4.65
C SER A 97 -8.58 -14.70 3.49
N THR A 98 -8.46 -15.51 2.43
CA THR A 98 -7.59 -15.21 1.30
C THR A 98 -8.37 -15.31 0.00
N GLU A 99 -8.28 -14.29 -0.83
CA GLU A 99 -8.91 -14.21 -2.14
C GLU A 99 -7.84 -14.12 -3.23
N GLU A 100 -7.91 -15.01 -4.23
CA GLU A 100 -7.04 -14.96 -5.40
C GLU A 100 -7.49 -13.85 -6.33
N THR A 101 -6.52 -13.06 -6.79
CA THR A 101 -6.73 -12.02 -7.81
C THR A 101 -6.00 -12.42 -9.10
N PRO A 102 -6.68 -13.11 -10.03
CA PRO A 102 -6.05 -13.72 -11.19
C PRO A 102 -5.33 -12.71 -12.10
N ALA A 103 -5.83 -11.50 -12.22
CA ALA A 103 -5.27 -10.45 -13.06
C ALA A 103 -3.85 -10.05 -12.65
N ASP A 104 -3.56 -10.05 -11.36
CA ASP A 104 -2.32 -9.51 -10.79
C ASP A 104 -1.37 -10.60 -10.25
N ARG A 105 -1.79 -11.86 -10.26
CA ARG A 105 -1.03 -13.01 -9.73
C ARG A 105 -0.63 -12.88 -8.25
N TRP A 106 -1.46 -12.23 -7.45
CA TRP A 106 -1.26 -12.10 -6.02
C TRP A 106 -2.56 -12.43 -5.26
N TRP A 107 -2.44 -12.65 -3.97
CA TRP A 107 -3.57 -12.96 -3.09
C TRP A 107 -3.84 -11.77 -2.17
N LYS A 108 -5.09 -11.31 -2.16
CA LYS A 108 -5.57 -10.36 -1.15
C LYS A 108 -5.96 -11.15 0.09
N THR A 109 -5.44 -10.75 1.23
CA THR A 109 -5.66 -11.47 2.49
C THR A 109 -6.13 -10.52 3.56
N GLU A 110 -7.14 -10.93 4.29
CA GLU A 110 -7.67 -10.23 5.46
C GLU A 110 -7.67 -11.18 6.67
N CYS A 111 -7.19 -10.69 7.81
CA CYS A 111 -7.06 -11.47 9.03
C CYS A 111 -7.68 -10.69 10.18
N GLY A 112 -8.58 -11.31 10.92
CA GLY A 112 -9.23 -10.68 12.07
C GLY A 112 -10.53 -9.97 11.71
N GLY A 113 -10.83 -8.85 12.37
CA GLY A 113 -12.10 -8.16 12.20
C GLY A 113 -13.25 -8.83 12.96
N ARG A 114 -14.48 -8.40 12.65
CA ARG A 114 -15.69 -8.82 13.38
C ARG A 114 -15.95 -10.33 13.28
N ASP A 115 -15.73 -10.90 12.12
CA ASP A 115 -16.07 -12.29 11.82
C ASP A 115 -14.88 -13.25 12.05
N GLY A 116 -13.66 -12.70 12.21
CA GLY A 116 -12.44 -13.48 12.37
C GLY A 116 -11.88 -13.58 13.78
N ILE A 117 -12.26 -12.68 14.69
CA ILE A 117 -11.81 -12.68 16.08
C ILE A 117 -13.01 -12.56 17.01
N PRO A 118 -13.30 -13.56 17.83
CA PRO A 118 -14.33 -13.46 18.85
C PRO A 118 -13.94 -12.46 19.95
N GLU A 119 -14.92 -11.77 20.52
CA GLU A 119 -14.74 -10.71 21.50
C GLU A 119 -13.89 -11.12 22.71
N GLU A 120 -14.02 -12.36 23.16
CA GLU A 120 -13.27 -12.92 24.29
C GLU A 120 -11.76 -13.05 24.02
N LYS A 121 -11.34 -12.96 22.76
CA LYS A 121 -9.92 -12.87 22.36
C LYS A 121 -9.40 -11.45 22.23
N GLY A 122 -10.27 -10.47 22.43
CA GLY A 122 -9.88 -9.06 22.46
C GLY A 122 -9.09 -8.70 23.74
N THR A 123 -8.38 -7.60 23.68
CA THR A 123 -7.59 -7.06 24.79
C THR A 123 -7.89 -5.59 25.03
N THR A 124 -7.68 -5.14 26.28
CA THR A 124 -7.76 -3.70 26.65
C THR A 124 -6.40 -3.02 26.69
N TYR A 125 -5.34 -3.76 26.40
CA TYR A 125 -3.96 -3.25 26.42
C TYR A 125 -3.78 -2.05 25.50
N THR A 126 -3.01 -1.07 25.94
CA THR A 126 -2.51 0.04 25.12
C THR A 126 -1.00 0.11 25.22
N GLY A 127 -0.33 0.47 24.12
CA GLY A 127 1.12 0.50 24.06
C GLY A 127 1.66 -0.37 22.92
N PRO A 128 2.98 -0.63 22.89
CA PRO A 128 3.61 -1.43 21.86
C PRO A 128 3.26 -2.92 21.97
N PHE A 129 2.99 -3.56 20.84
CA PHE A 129 2.75 -5.00 20.74
C PHE A 129 3.41 -5.57 19.48
N SER A 130 3.57 -6.88 19.42
CA SER A 130 4.16 -7.57 18.27
C SER A 130 3.17 -8.49 17.60
N PHE A 131 3.38 -8.73 16.30
CA PHE A 131 2.61 -9.69 15.53
C PHE A 131 3.48 -10.41 14.51
N ALA A 132 3.01 -11.56 14.06
CA ALA A 132 3.60 -12.31 12.97
C ALA A 132 2.51 -12.79 12.01
N ILE A 133 2.78 -12.68 10.71
CA ILE A 133 1.99 -13.33 9.66
C ILE A 133 2.70 -14.65 9.37
N LYS A 134 1.97 -15.74 9.49
CA LYS A 134 2.49 -17.09 9.37
C LYS A 134 1.67 -17.92 8.40
N MET A 135 2.26 -18.97 7.90
CA MET A 135 1.60 -19.99 7.10
C MET A 135 1.84 -21.35 7.72
N ARG A 136 0.77 -22.03 8.11
CA ARG A 136 0.83 -23.46 8.42
C ARG A 136 0.50 -24.24 7.16
N ASN A 137 1.15 -25.36 6.97
CA ASN A 137 0.82 -26.34 5.94
C ASN A 137 0.62 -27.69 6.60
N GLU A 138 -0.62 -28.10 6.75
CA GLU A 138 -0.97 -29.37 7.42
C GLU A 138 -0.44 -30.59 6.67
N LEU A 139 -0.42 -30.55 5.34
CA LEU A 139 0.08 -31.64 4.51
C LEU A 139 1.60 -31.81 4.63
N ALA A 140 2.34 -30.71 4.80
CA ALA A 140 3.78 -30.72 4.95
C ALA A 140 4.24 -30.77 6.43
N GLY A 141 3.32 -30.63 7.39
CA GLY A 141 3.63 -30.54 8.81
C GLY A 141 4.53 -29.34 9.16
N SER A 142 4.41 -28.23 8.40
CA SER A 142 5.30 -27.07 8.54
C SER A 142 4.54 -25.83 9.01
N ASP A 143 5.25 -24.97 9.75
CA ASP A 143 4.79 -23.66 10.21
C ASP A 143 5.89 -22.63 9.90
N THR A 144 5.60 -21.70 8.97
CA THR A 144 6.57 -20.75 8.44
C THR A 144 6.17 -19.34 8.76
N THR A 145 7.07 -18.54 9.30
CA THR A 145 6.88 -17.11 9.50
C THR A 145 7.22 -16.37 8.21
N LEU A 146 6.24 -15.65 7.65
CA LEU A 146 6.36 -14.86 6.43
C LEU A 146 6.66 -13.39 6.69
N PHE A 147 6.16 -12.85 7.82
CA PHE A 147 6.38 -11.46 8.22
C PHE A 147 6.34 -11.34 9.74
N THR A 148 7.18 -10.48 10.30
CA THR A 148 7.10 -10.07 11.70
C THR A 148 6.99 -8.57 11.78
N GLY A 149 6.17 -8.10 12.71
CA GLY A 149 5.95 -6.67 12.87
C GLY A 149 5.72 -6.28 14.33
N LYS A 150 5.85 -4.96 14.55
CA LYS A 150 5.50 -4.29 15.80
C LYS A 150 4.58 -3.13 15.46
N ALA A 151 3.59 -2.90 16.31
CA ALA A 151 2.72 -1.74 16.19
C ALA A 151 2.47 -1.17 17.59
N LYS A 152 1.89 0.00 17.64
CA LYS A 152 1.54 0.68 18.88
C LYS A 152 0.06 1.00 18.86
N ILE A 153 -0.63 0.56 19.88
CA ILE A 153 -2.07 0.80 20.04
C ILE A 153 -2.29 1.90 21.06
N ALA A 154 -3.20 2.79 20.76
CA ALA A 154 -3.66 3.81 21.68
C ALA A 154 -5.19 3.83 21.75
N LYS A 155 -5.73 4.58 22.70
CA LYS A 155 -7.16 4.72 22.93
C LYS A 155 -7.52 6.19 23.03
N VAL A 156 -8.64 6.58 22.46
CA VAL A 156 -9.19 7.91 22.55
C VAL A 156 -10.70 7.85 22.75
N HIS A 157 -11.26 8.83 23.41
CA HIS A 157 -12.71 8.97 23.50
C HIS A 157 -13.32 9.20 22.11
N SER A 158 -14.37 8.49 21.75
CA SER A 158 -14.93 8.48 20.39
C SER A 158 -15.55 9.82 20.00
N ASN A 159 -16.07 10.58 20.94
CA ASN A 159 -16.68 11.87 20.68
C ASN A 159 -16.29 12.92 21.75
N GLU A 160 -16.73 14.17 21.56
CA GLU A 160 -16.46 15.26 22.49
C GLU A 160 -17.24 15.13 23.81
N ILE A 161 -18.41 14.48 23.76
CA ILE A 161 -19.26 14.23 24.93
C ILE A 161 -18.69 13.05 25.70
N LYS A 162 -18.15 13.32 26.89
CA LYS A 162 -17.46 12.33 27.74
C LYS A 162 -18.27 11.92 28.97
N THR A 163 -19.56 12.16 28.96
CA THR A 163 -20.46 11.93 30.08
C THR A 163 -21.74 11.21 29.67
N GLY A 164 -22.52 10.75 30.66
CA GLY A 164 -23.76 10.03 30.42
C GLY A 164 -23.53 8.75 29.62
N LYS A 165 -24.38 8.53 28.60
CA LYS A 165 -24.33 7.32 27.75
C LYS A 165 -23.03 7.15 26.94
N PHE A 166 -22.18 8.17 26.88
CA PHE A 166 -20.92 8.14 26.15
C PHE A 166 -19.68 8.03 27.06
N ALA A 167 -19.87 7.95 28.38
CA ALA A 167 -18.75 7.97 29.34
C ALA A 167 -17.67 6.93 29.05
N ASN A 168 -18.06 5.74 28.58
CA ASN A 168 -17.17 4.62 28.27
C ASN A 168 -17.00 4.36 26.76
N HIS A 169 -17.36 5.33 25.93
CA HIS A 169 -17.26 5.17 24.49
C HIS A 169 -15.89 5.58 23.98
N PHE A 170 -15.04 4.61 23.71
CA PHE A 170 -13.68 4.79 23.24
C PHE A 170 -13.47 4.15 21.88
N VAL A 171 -12.43 4.62 21.19
CA VAL A 171 -11.89 4.03 19.96
C VAL A 171 -10.46 3.62 20.23
N TYR A 172 -10.13 2.37 19.94
CA TYR A 172 -8.74 1.93 19.85
C TYR A 172 -8.23 2.18 18.44
N TYR A 173 -6.97 2.60 18.33
CA TYR A 173 -6.33 2.86 17.04
C TYR A 173 -4.86 2.46 17.06
N VAL A 174 -4.38 2.04 15.90
CA VAL A 174 -2.96 1.81 15.64
C VAL A 174 -2.32 3.15 15.28
N ASP A 175 -1.19 3.46 15.89
CA ASP A 175 -0.40 4.65 15.57
C ASP A 175 0.33 4.45 14.25
N HIS A 176 0.13 5.37 13.32
CA HIS A 176 0.73 5.38 11.99
C HIS A 176 1.55 6.65 11.71
N ASP A 177 2.03 7.33 12.73
CA ASP A 177 2.84 8.56 12.57
C ASP A 177 4.06 8.35 11.68
N TRP A 178 4.57 7.12 11.62
CA TRP A 178 5.68 6.76 10.74
C TRP A 178 5.39 6.93 9.24
N ASN A 179 4.13 6.92 8.82
CA ASN A 179 3.75 7.13 7.43
C ASN A 179 3.90 8.58 6.97
N LEU A 180 3.74 9.54 7.88
CA LEU A 180 3.65 10.96 7.54
C LEU A 180 4.82 11.49 6.72
N PRO A 181 6.10 11.17 7.04
CA PRO A 181 7.24 11.64 6.27
C PRO A 181 7.57 10.79 5.03
N ILE A 182 6.77 9.77 4.69
CA ILE A 182 7.02 8.87 3.56
C ILE A 182 6.03 9.15 2.44
N GLY A 183 6.55 9.49 1.26
CA GLY A 183 5.78 9.69 0.04
C GLY A 183 6.14 8.69 -1.05
N TYR A 184 5.25 8.58 -2.02
CA TYR A 184 5.40 7.70 -3.18
C TYR A 184 5.13 8.47 -4.45
N VAL A 185 5.98 8.28 -5.46
CA VAL A 185 5.74 8.78 -6.82
C VAL A 185 5.67 7.57 -7.75
N TYR A 186 4.66 7.52 -8.58
CA TYR A 186 4.45 6.39 -9.49
C TYR A 186 3.57 6.78 -10.67
N TYR A 187 3.53 5.89 -11.66
CA TYR A 187 2.65 6.02 -12.80
C TYR A 187 1.50 5.03 -12.71
N THR A 188 0.32 5.46 -13.15
CA THR A 188 -0.79 4.55 -13.48
C THR A 188 -1.00 4.59 -14.98
N GLN A 189 -1.15 3.41 -15.59
CA GLN A 189 -1.51 3.33 -17.01
C GLN A 189 -2.97 3.75 -17.19
N ASP A 190 -3.23 4.40 -18.33
CA ASP A 190 -4.59 4.58 -18.81
C ASP A 190 -5.11 3.23 -19.33
N ASP A 191 -6.30 2.80 -18.87
CA ASP A 191 -6.89 1.51 -19.26
C ASP A 191 -7.36 1.46 -20.71
N LEU A 192 -7.24 2.55 -21.45
CA LEU A 192 -7.66 2.63 -22.85
C LEU A 192 -6.65 1.92 -23.76
N LYS A 193 -7.15 0.95 -24.49
CA LYS A 193 -6.36 0.14 -25.40
C LYS A 193 -5.65 1.01 -26.46
N GLY A 194 -4.32 0.87 -26.51
CA GLY A 194 -3.47 1.62 -27.44
C GLY A 194 -2.92 2.94 -26.87
N TRP A 195 -3.29 3.28 -25.64
CA TRP A 195 -2.76 4.47 -24.97
C TRP A 195 -1.56 4.11 -24.08
N ASP A 196 -0.39 4.58 -24.46
CA ASP A 196 0.84 4.50 -23.66
C ASP A 196 1.17 5.91 -23.15
N ARG A 197 0.37 6.38 -22.19
CA ARG A 197 0.40 7.73 -21.57
C ARG A 197 0.27 7.65 -20.07
N PRO A 198 1.24 7.09 -19.35
CA PRO A 198 1.11 6.85 -17.91
C PRO A 198 0.96 8.16 -17.13
N ILE A 199 -0.07 8.22 -16.29
CA ILE A 199 -0.45 9.36 -15.46
C ILE A 199 0.48 9.44 -14.25
N LEU A 200 1.01 10.65 -13.96
CA LEU A 200 1.77 10.88 -12.75
C LEU A 200 0.86 10.91 -11.52
N ASN A 201 1.24 10.14 -10.51
CA ASN A 201 0.64 10.16 -9.19
C ASN A 201 1.69 10.45 -8.12
N VAL A 202 1.34 11.28 -7.16
CA VAL A 202 2.13 11.51 -5.95
C VAL A 202 1.26 11.23 -4.74
N ALA A 203 1.67 10.27 -3.92
CA ALA A 203 0.95 9.88 -2.73
C ALA A 203 1.72 10.24 -1.46
N PHE A 204 1.02 10.68 -0.44
CA PHE A 204 1.55 11.02 0.87
C PHE A 204 0.49 10.81 1.96
N TRP A 205 0.85 11.02 3.20
CA TRP A 205 -0.07 10.85 4.33
C TRP A 205 -0.33 12.18 5.03
N VAL A 206 -1.54 12.29 5.57
CA VAL A 206 -1.95 13.34 6.49
C VAL A 206 -2.58 12.73 7.73
N ARG A 207 -2.47 13.41 8.87
CA ARG A 207 -3.18 13.01 10.07
C ARG A 207 -4.51 13.74 10.13
N GLY A 208 -5.59 13.00 10.16
CA GLY A 208 -6.95 13.52 10.05
C GLY A 208 -7.58 13.29 8.69
N GLU A 209 -8.70 13.95 8.44
CA GLU A 209 -9.40 13.91 7.17
C GLU A 209 -8.67 14.73 6.09
N ALA A 210 -8.51 14.11 4.93
CA ALA A 210 -7.90 14.73 3.76
C ALA A 210 -8.94 15.56 2.99
N VAL A 211 -9.37 16.68 3.54
CA VAL A 211 -10.33 17.59 2.89
C VAL A 211 -9.68 18.93 2.57
N ASN A 212 -10.15 19.59 1.52
CA ASN A 212 -9.65 20.90 1.07
C ASN A 212 -8.14 20.93 0.81
N LEU A 213 -7.64 19.89 0.16
CA LEU A 213 -6.27 19.82 -0.32
C LEU A 213 -6.19 20.43 -1.74
N ASP A 214 -5.18 21.27 -1.96
CA ASP A 214 -4.94 21.97 -3.22
C ASP A 214 -3.48 21.73 -3.66
N PRO A 215 -3.21 20.76 -4.57
CA PRO A 215 -1.88 20.39 -4.99
C PRO A 215 -1.40 21.21 -6.19
N HIS A 216 -0.15 21.62 -6.15
CA HIS A 216 0.55 22.36 -7.19
C HIS A 216 1.88 21.67 -7.52
N LEU A 217 2.05 21.19 -8.75
CA LEU A 217 3.30 20.58 -9.21
C LEU A 217 4.16 21.60 -9.96
N PHE A 218 5.41 21.74 -9.50
CA PHE A 218 6.37 22.68 -10.07
C PHE A 218 7.56 21.96 -10.73
N TYR A 219 8.05 22.56 -11.80
CA TYR A 219 9.34 22.22 -12.43
C TYR A 219 10.10 23.50 -12.71
N LYS A 220 11.35 23.63 -12.20
CA LYS A 220 12.18 24.83 -12.33
C LYS A 220 11.45 26.14 -11.95
N GLY A 221 10.60 26.06 -10.93
CA GLY A 221 9.83 27.20 -10.41
C GLY A 221 8.55 27.55 -11.18
N ALA A 222 8.27 26.91 -12.31
CA ALA A 222 7.02 27.06 -13.04
C ALA A 222 6.03 25.96 -12.66
N GLU A 223 4.76 26.29 -12.47
CA GLU A 223 3.71 25.32 -12.26
C GLU A 223 3.40 24.57 -13.55
N VAL A 224 3.44 23.23 -13.52
CA VAL A 224 3.28 22.36 -14.69
C VAL A 224 2.13 21.36 -14.53
N GLY A 225 1.70 21.08 -13.31
CA GLY A 225 0.65 20.10 -13.02
C GLY A 225 -0.69 20.76 -12.71
N ARG A 226 -1.74 20.30 -13.38
CA ARG A 226 -3.12 20.71 -13.12
C ARG A 226 -4.04 19.50 -13.15
N ILE A 227 -5.04 19.46 -12.30
CA ILE A 227 -6.16 18.52 -12.44
C ILE A 227 -7.24 19.22 -13.27
N MET A 228 -7.64 18.60 -14.37
CA MET A 228 -8.71 19.09 -15.23
C MET A 228 -9.96 18.24 -14.99
N TYR A 229 -11.06 18.89 -14.62
CA TYR A 229 -12.38 18.27 -14.66
C TYR A 229 -12.99 18.44 -16.06
N GLN A 230 -13.71 17.43 -16.52
CA GLN A 230 -14.46 17.52 -17.79
C GLN A 230 -15.42 18.70 -17.76
N GLY A 231 -15.21 19.64 -18.68
CA GLY A 231 -16.20 20.69 -19.03
C GLY A 231 -16.13 22.00 -18.26
N GLU A 232 -15.24 22.14 -17.27
CA GLU A 232 -15.08 23.42 -16.56
C GLU A 232 -13.70 24.02 -16.77
N GLN A 233 -13.64 25.36 -16.71
CA GLN A 233 -12.38 26.08 -16.65
C GLN A 233 -11.48 25.51 -15.57
N VAL A 234 -10.19 25.44 -15.84
CA VAL A 234 -9.09 24.99 -14.99
C VAL A 234 -9.46 25.09 -13.50
N GLY A 235 -10.11 24.04 -13.00
CA GLY A 235 -10.45 23.91 -11.60
C GLY A 235 -9.19 23.65 -10.78
N LYS A 236 -9.25 23.99 -9.49
CA LYS A 236 -8.19 23.68 -8.56
C LYS A 236 -7.92 22.18 -8.61
N ALA A 237 -6.63 21.81 -8.69
CA ALA A 237 -6.20 20.45 -8.53
C ALA A 237 -6.72 19.91 -7.20
N SER A 238 -7.33 18.74 -7.18
CA SER A 238 -7.77 18.07 -5.97
C SER A 238 -7.03 16.76 -5.81
N CYS A 239 -6.60 16.49 -4.58
CA CYS A 239 -6.10 15.18 -4.20
C CYS A 239 -7.27 14.37 -3.64
N GLU A 240 -7.34 13.11 -4.00
CA GLU A 240 -8.32 12.18 -3.46
C GLU A 240 -7.68 11.34 -2.36
N SER A 241 -8.43 11.03 -1.32
CA SER A 241 -8.01 10.00 -0.38
C SER A 241 -8.25 8.63 -1.01
N ASP A 242 -7.21 7.81 -1.05
CA ASP A 242 -7.32 6.42 -1.49
C ASP A 242 -8.08 5.62 -0.42
N VAL A 243 -9.37 5.40 -0.66
CA VAL A 243 -10.29 4.76 0.29
C VAL A 243 -9.90 3.29 0.54
N GLU A 244 -9.33 2.61 -0.45
CA GLU A 244 -8.95 1.20 -0.32
C GLU A 244 -7.73 1.00 0.60
N ASN A 245 -6.88 2.03 0.73
CA ASN A 245 -5.69 2.01 1.57
C ASN A 245 -5.82 2.90 2.82
N ASN A 246 -7.04 3.32 3.15
CA ASN A 246 -7.27 4.16 4.31
C ASN A 246 -7.01 3.37 5.59
N THR A 247 -5.99 3.73 6.35
CA THR A 247 -5.63 3.10 7.63
C THR A 247 -6.46 3.60 8.79
N THR A 248 -7.61 4.20 8.54
CA THR A 248 -8.51 4.61 9.61
C THR A 248 -9.01 3.42 10.40
N ASN A 249 -9.17 3.61 11.69
CA ASN A 249 -9.71 2.61 12.59
C ASN A 249 -11.15 2.28 12.23
N PHE A 250 -11.48 1.02 12.33
CA PHE A 250 -12.81 0.50 12.09
C PHE A 250 -13.70 0.69 13.32
N VAL A 251 -14.03 1.91 13.60
CA VAL A 251 -15.22 2.27 14.35
C VAL A 251 -15.89 3.29 13.48
N ASP A 252 -17.19 3.27 13.36
CA ASP A 252 -17.91 4.20 12.48
C ASP A 252 -17.06 5.41 12.12
N GLU A 253 -16.51 5.41 10.89
CA GLU A 253 -15.44 6.35 10.49
C GLU A 253 -15.82 7.82 10.74
N LYS A 254 -17.14 8.04 10.90
CA LYS A 254 -17.73 9.33 11.25
C LYS A 254 -17.43 9.78 12.67
N ASP A 255 -17.22 8.84 13.61
CA ASP A 255 -17.10 9.16 15.03
C ASP A 255 -15.66 9.11 15.54
N ALA A 256 -14.70 8.62 14.73
CA ALA A 256 -13.31 8.59 15.16
C ALA A 256 -12.72 10.02 15.15
N PRO A 257 -12.17 10.48 16.29
CA PRO A 257 -11.52 11.79 16.37
C PRO A 257 -10.40 11.92 15.33
N GLN A 258 -10.23 13.11 14.76
CA GLN A 258 -9.22 13.39 13.73
C GLN A 258 -7.81 12.92 14.11
N LYS A 259 -7.45 13.05 15.40
CA LYS A 259 -6.15 12.59 15.92
C LYS A 259 -5.93 11.07 15.89
N ALA A 260 -6.98 10.30 15.66
CA ALA A 260 -6.95 8.83 15.54
C ALA A 260 -7.07 8.37 14.09
N LYS A 261 -6.98 9.28 13.12
CA LYS A 261 -7.07 9.00 11.70
C LYS A 261 -5.75 9.33 10.99
N TRP A 262 -5.35 8.49 10.06
CA TRP A 262 -4.29 8.78 9.08
C TRP A 262 -4.87 8.48 7.71
N SER A 263 -4.90 9.48 6.85
CA SER A 263 -5.44 9.36 5.51
C SER A 263 -4.30 9.35 4.50
N ARG A 264 -4.27 8.35 3.65
CA ARG A 264 -3.41 8.35 2.47
C ARG A 264 -4.07 9.19 1.40
N VAL A 265 -3.32 10.14 0.88
CA VAL A 265 -3.75 11.06 -0.17
C VAL A 265 -3.01 10.69 -1.45
N VAL A 266 -3.73 10.66 -2.56
CA VAL A 266 -3.17 10.48 -3.90
C VAL A 266 -3.54 11.69 -4.76
N CYS A 267 -2.54 12.40 -5.21
CA CYS A 267 -2.70 13.50 -6.16
C CYS A 267 -2.38 12.99 -7.57
N SER A 268 -3.37 12.91 -8.42
CA SER A 268 -3.25 12.47 -9.82
C SER A 268 -3.27 13.67 -10.75
N PHE A 269 -2.27 13.79 -11.64
CA PHE A 269 -2.11 14.90 -12.54
C PHE A 269 -2.49 14.50 -13.97
N ASN A 270 -3.76 14.67 -14.34
CA ASN A 270 -4.29 14.23 -15.64
C ASN A 270 -3.67 14.90 -16.87
N ASN A 271 -2.96 16.01 -16.74
CA ASN A 271 -2.21 16.64 -17.81
C ASN A 271 -0.71 16.34 -17.79
N VAL A 272 -0.21 15.59 -16.79
CA VAL A 272 1.20 15.23 -16.68
C VAL A 272 1.36 13.73 -16.93
N ARG A 273 2.23 13.39 -17.86
CA ARG A 273 2.50 12.01 -18.28
C ARG A 273 3.97 11.68 -18.11
N GLY A 274 4.27 10.44 -17.75
CA GLY A 274 5.64 9.93 -17.79
C GLY A 274 6.23 10.07 -19.18
N TRP A 275 5.44 9.66 -20.20
CA TRP A 275 5.68 9.78 -21.64
C TRP A 275 4.35 9.78 -22.38
N ASP A 276 4.39 10.04 -23.69
CA ASP A 276 3.27 9.83 -24.60
C ASP A 276 3.76 9.15 -25.88
N ARG A 277 3.41 7.89 -26.06
CA ARG A 277 3.74 7.06 -27.22
C ARG A 277 2.50 6.58 -27.96
N SER A 278 1.33 7.16 -27.66
CA SER A 278 0.07 6.74 -28.28
C SER A 278 -0.02 7.06 -29.76
N GLY A 279 0.76 8.05 -30.23
CA GLY A 279 0.69 8.52 -31.63
C GLY A 279 -0.58 9.34 -31.96
N GLU A 280 -1.39 9.68 -30.97
CA GLU A 280 -2.59 10.47 -31.15
C GLU A 280 -2.33 11.97 -31.02
N GLU A 281 -3.10 12.77 -31.78
CA GLU A 281 -3.13 14.22 -31.64
C GLU A 281 -3.54 14.64 -30.22
N PRO A 282 -3.11 15.83 -29.75
CA PRO A 282 -3.56 16.36 -28.47
C PRO A 282 -5.09 16.38 -28.41
N GLY A 283 -5.66 15.55 -27.54
CA GLY A 283 -7.10 15.42 -27.40
C GLY A 283 -7.71 16.53 -26.56
N MET A 284 -8.87 16.27 -25.99
CA MET A 284 -9.70 17.18 -25.17
C MET A 284 -8.92 17.90 -24.04
N PHE A 285 -7.79 17.37 -23.59
CA PHE A 285 -7.00 17.94 -22.50
C PHE A 285 -5.89 18.91 -22.97
N GLY A 286 -5.82 19.23 -24.26
CA GLY A 286 -4.74 20.06 -24.81
C GLY A 286 -3.38 19.38 -24.82
N ALA A 287 -2.29 20.13 -24.88
CA ALA A 287 -0.94 19.59 -24.88
C ALA A 287 -0.60 19.01 -23.51
N LEU A 288 -0.26 17.71 -23.48
CA LEU A 288 0.18 17.02 -22.27
C LEU A 288 1.62 17.43 -21.92
N TYR A 289 1.89 17.61 -20.63
CA TYR A 289 3.23 17.82 -20.12
C TYR A 289 3.93 16.47 -19.95
N GLN A 290 5.04 16.25 -20.67
CA GLN A 290 5.74 14.97 -20.71
C GLN A 290 7.01 15.03 -19.88
N LEU A 291 7.13 14.15 -18.89
CA LEU A 291 8.25 14.11 -17.95
C LEU A 291 9.53 13.58 -18.60
N ASP A 292 9.42 12.64 -19.54
CA ASP A 292 10.58 12.11 -20.30
C ASP A 292 11.32 13.16 -21.14
N LYS A 293 10.59 14.21 -21.56
CA LYS A 293 11.16 15.37 -22.28
C LYS A 293 11.64 16.48 -21.35
N ASN A 294 11.28 16.41 -20.08
CA ASN A 294 11.62 17.43 -19.08
C ASN A 294 12.29 16.77 -17.85
N PRO A 295 13.45 16.12 -18.00
CA PRO A 295 14.14 15.49 -16.86
C PRO A 295 14.64 16.53 -15.86
N GLY A 296 14.61 16.16 -14.58
CA GLY A 296 15.09 17.00 -13.49
C GLY A 296 14.24 16.92 -12.22
N GLU A 297 14.46 17.88 -11.33
CA GLU A 297 13.77 17.96 -10.04
C GLU A 297 12.39 18.60 -10.18
N TYR A 298 11.43 17.94 -9.57
CA TYR A 298 10.04 18.39 -9.42
C TYR A 298 9.72 18.60 -7.94
N GLU A 299 8.81 19.53 -7.68
CA GLU A 299 8.31 19.79 -6.32
C GLU A 299 6.77 19.84 -6.35
N LEU A 300 6.12 18.91 -5.64
CA LEU A 300 4.71 19.01 -5.30
C LEU A 300 4.57 19.84 -4.03
N LYS A 301 3.82 20.93 -4.09
CA LYS A 301 3.37 21.71 -2.94
C LYS A 301 1.89 21.48 -2.74
N VAL A 302 1.48 21.19 -1.51
CA VAL A 302 0.06 20.97 -1.19
C VAL A 302 -0.36 21.98 -0.15
N LEU A 303 -1.38 22.74 -0.50
CA LEU A 303 -2.07 23.59 0.46
C LEU A 303 -3.18 22.77 1.15
N TRP A 304 -3.28 22.89 2.45
CA TRP A 304 -4.37 22.33 3.24
C TRP A 304 -5.11 23.46 3.93
N ASN A 305 -6.38 23.65 3.59
CA ASN A 305 -7.15 24.82 3.99
C ASN A 305 -6.43 26.15 3.66
N ASN A 306 -5.92 26.27 2.43
CA ASN A 306 -5.18 27.43 1.91
C ASN A 306 -3.84 27.74 2.63
N LYS A 307 -3.28 26.82 3.43
CA LYS A 307 -1.97 26.92 4.05
C LYS A 307 -1.05 25.83 3.52
N LEU A 308 0.18 26.16 3.20
CA LEU A 308 1.17 25.16 2.77
C LEU A 308 1.37 24.11 3.88
N ALA A 309 1.11 22.85 3.55
CA ALA A 309 1.14 21.75 4.49
C ALA A 309 2.16 20.67 4.11
N ARG A 310 2.42 20.49 2.81
CA ARG A 310 3.36 19.45 2.31
C ARG A 310 4.22 20.01 1.20
N SER A 311 5.48 19.59 1.19
CA SER A 311 6.36 19.67 0.03
C SER A 311 6.95 18.29 -0.22
N VAL A 312 6.82 17.80 -1.47
CA VAL A 312 7.36 16.51 -1.91
C VAL A 312 8.26 16.76 -3.10
N LYS A 313 9.56 16.56 -2.92
CA LYS A 313 10.56 16.70 -3.98
C LYS A 313 10.95 15.35 -4.53
N PHE A 314 11.03 15.26 -5.85
CA PHE A 314 11.46 14.04 -6.54
C PHE A 314 12.17 14.36 -7.84
N ASN A 315 13.04 13.46 -8.27
CA ASN A 315 13.78 13.60 -9.52
C ASN A 315 13.22 12.63 -10.58
N VAL A 316 13.05 13.15 -11.78
CA VAL A 316 12.69 12.35 -12.97
C VAL A 316 13.92 12.27 -13.87
N PRO A 317 14.49 11.09 -14.08
CA PRO A 317 15.63 10.90 -14.99
C PRO A 317 15.24 11.11 -16.45
N ALA A 318 16.23 11.28 -17.32
CA ALA A 318 16.02 11.26 -18.75
C ALA A 318 15.31 9.95 -19.18
N GLY A 319 14.29 10.09 -20.04
CA GLY A 319 13.42 8.98 -20.45
C GLY A 319 12.24 8.72 -19.50
N GLY A 320 12.07 9.49 -18.43
CA GLY A 320 10.86 9.51 -17.59
C GLY A 320 10.73 8.34 -16.59
N LYS A 321 11.63 7.36 -16.59
CA LYS A 321 11.56 6.20 -15.71
C LYS A 321 12.00 6.55 -14.30
N LEU A 322 11.10 6.40 -13.34
CA LEU A 322 11.37 6.66 -11.92
C LEU A 322 12.37 5.66 -11.31
N ASP A 323 13.20 6.13 -10.37
CA ASP A 323 14.14 5.27 -9.64
C ASP A 323 13.41 4.55 -8.49
N THR A 324 13.23 3.25 -8.64
CA THR A 324 12.56 2.40 -7.65
C THR A 324 13.55 1.56 -6.82
N SER A 325 14.83 1.86 -6.88
CA SER A 325 15.91 1.08 -6.24
C SER A 325 15.75 0.97 -4.73
N LEU A 326 15.27 2.03 -4.06
CA LEU A 326 15.01 2.02 -2.62
C LEU A 326 13.90 1.03 -2.25
N ALA A 327 12.83 0.97 -3.03
CA ALA A 327 11.75 0.01 -2.82
C ALA A 327 12.25 -1.44 -3.03
N ALA A 328 13.01 -1.66 -4.11
CA ALA A 328 13.57 -2.98 -4.44
C ALA A 328 14.56 -3.48 -3.37
N SER A 329 15.51 -2.64 -2.94
CA SER A 329 16.51 -3.01 -1.92
C SER A 329 15.88 -3.33 -0.57
N ASN A 330 14.75 -2.72 -0.23
CA ASN A 330 13.99 -2.97 0.98
C ASN A 330 12.92 -4.08 0.83
N LYS A 331 12.81 -4.70 -0.35
CA LYS A 331 11.84 -5.77 -0.64
C LYS A 331 10.40 -5.37 -0.31
N LEU A 332 10.01 -4.17 -0.71
CA LEU A 332 8.67 -3.67 -0.40
C LEU A 332 7.56 -4.34 -1.22
N GLY A 333 7.89 -4.85 -2.40
CA GLY A 333 6.88 -5.42 -3.30
C GLY A 333 6.14 -4.37 -4.13
N THR A 334 6.71 -3.19 -4.27
CA THR A 334 6.19 -2.09 -5.08
C THR A 334 7.24 -1.56 -6.05
N GLU A 335 6.78 -1.04 -7.19
CA GLU A 335 7.61 -0.36 -8.19
C GLU A 335 7.49 1.17 -8.10
N ARG A 336 7.24 1.71 -6.90
CA ARG A 336 7.08 3.13 -6.65
C ARG A 336 8.42 3.75 -6.23
N LEU A 337 8.70 4.96 -6.71
CA LEU A 337 9.75 5.80 -6.15
C LEU A 337 9.32 6.25 -4.75
N ILE A 338 10.16 6.01 -3.75
CA ILE A 338 9.93 6.44 -2.37
C ILE A 338 10.70 7.71 -2.13
N VAL A 339 10.02 8.71 -1.60
CA VAL A 339 10.59 10.05 -1.38
C VAL A 339 10.24 10.57 0.02
N PRO A 340 11.09 11.41 0.60
CA PRO A 340 10.75 12.12 1.83
C PRO A 340 9.69 13.19 1.57
N VAL A 341 8.76 13.32 2.52
CA VAL A 341 7.75 14.36 2.57
C VAL A 341 8.14 15.38 3.63
N THR A 342 8.31 16.63 3.24
CA THR A 342 8.47 17.73 4.20
C THR A 342 7.08 18.13 4.71
N ILE A 343 6.87 18.02 6.02
CA ILE A 343 5.62 18.41 6.70
C ILE A 343 5.78 19.83 7.20
N ILE A 344 4.89 20.71 6.73
CA ILE A 344 4.95 22.15 6.98
C ILE A 344 3.70 22.55 7.78
N GLY A 345 3.89 23.41 8.78
CA GLY A 345 2.79 23.87 9.62
C GLY A 345 2.41 22.85 10.70
N ASP A 346 1.19 23.00 11.21
CA ASP A 346 0.67 22.28 12.39
C ASP A 346 -0.65 21.54 12.14
N GLN A 347 -1.05 21.41 10.89
CA GLN A 347 -2.36 20.84 10.53
C GLN A 347 -2.52 19.37 10.96
N ASP A 348 -1.40 18.63 11.04
CA ASP A 348 -1.39 17.25 11.53
C ASP A 348 -1.45 17.16 13.07
N GLY A 349 -1.38 18.28 13.76
CA GLY A 349 -1.29 18.32 15.22
C GLY A 349 0.02 17.74 15.76
N THR A 350 -0.03 17.16 16.94
CA THR A 350 1.17 16.54 17.57
C THR A 350 1.34 15.11 17.07
N TRP A 351 2.52 14.79 16.52
CA TRP A 351 2.90 13.47 16.03
C TRP A 351 4.36 13.16 16.35
N ASP A 352 4.73 11.89 16.34
CA ASP A 352 6.11 11.43 16.59
C ASP A 352 6.97 11.57 15.34
N LYS A 353 7.76 12.65 15.29
CA LYS A 353 8.66 12.95 14.16
C LYS A 353 9.79 11.92 13.96
N ALA A 354 10.02 11.04 14.91
CA ALA A 354 11.05 10.00 14.85
C ALA A 354 10.49 8.61 14.53
N ALA A 355 9.17 8.43 14.53
CA ALA A 355 8.51 7.12 14.33
C ALA A 355 8.98 6.38 13.07
N TRP A 356 9.30 7.08 11.98
CA TRP A 356 9.81 6.47 10.76
C TRP A 356 11.14 5.70 10.93
N LYS A 357 11.91 6.00 11.97
CA LYS A 357 13.19 5.33 12.25
C LYS A 357 13.03 3.94 12.86
N THR A 358 11.94 3.72 13.57
CA THR A 358 11.73 2.51 14.38
C THR A 358 10.45 1.76 14.01
N ASP A 359 9.38 2.49 13.66
CA ASP A 359 8.04 1.94 13.52
C ASP A 359 7.61 1.78 12.06
N ALA A 360 8.37 2.39 11.11
CA ALA A 360 8.03 2.29 9.69
C ALA A 360 7.88 0.84 9.24
N PHE A 361 6.85 0.61 8.42
CA PHE A 361 6.45 -0.72 7.98
C PHE A 361 6.38 -1.73 9.14
N TYR A 362 5.79 -1.25 10.25
CA TYR A 362 5.59 -2.07 11.46
C TYR A 362 6.91 -2.57 12.06
N GLY A 363 7.88 -1.68 12.26
CA GLY A 363 9.19 -2.02 12.84
C GLY A 363 10.18 -2.62 11.84
N ASN A 364 9.95 -2.40 10.55
CA ASN A 364 10.86 -2.76 9.45
C ASN A 364 11.28 -1.51 8.66
N PRO A 365 11.96 -0.53 9.28
CA PRO A 365 12.27 0.76 8.66
C PRO A 365 13.12 0.58 7.41
N LEU A 366 13.02 1.54 6.48
CA LEU A 366 13.72 1.49 5.22
C LEU A 366 15.21 1.80 5.40
N THR A 367 16.06 0.85 5.03
CA THR A 367 17.51 1.10 4.93
C THR A 367 17.76 2.06 3.77
N GLY A 368 18.48 3.15 4.03
CA GLY A 368 18.79 4.17 3.03
C GLY A 368 17.75 5.28 2.89
N PHE A 369 16.63 5.23 3.63
CA PHE A 369 15.67 6.33 3.69
C PHE A 369 16.04 7.32 4.79
N THR A 370 15.84 8.60 4.52
CA THR A 370 15.92 9.67 5.52
C THR A 370 14.75 10.63 5.30
N ALA A 371 13.98 10.88 6.35
CA ALA A 371 12.91 11.86 6.29
C ALA A 371 13.44 13.26 6.01
N ALA A 372 12.64 14.10 5.37
CA ALA A 372 12.95 15.51 5.22
C ALA A 372 12.96 16.21 6.59
N PRO A 373 13.84 17.19 6.77
CA PRO A 373 13.95 17.94 8.04
C PRO A 373 12.69 18.77 8.36
#